data_60fc066c93d6888c0b8532e75f5904a5
#
_entry.id   60fc066c93d6888c0b8532e75f5904a5
#
_cell.length_a   1.000
_cell.length_b   1.000
_cell.length_c   1.000
_cell.angle_alpha   90.00
_cell.angle_beta   90.00
_cell.angle_gamma   90.00
#
_symmetry.space_group_name_H-M   'P 1'
#
loop_
_entity.id
_entity.type
_entity.pdbx_description
1 polymer ?
#
loop_
_entity_poly.entity_id
_entity_poly.type
_entity_poly.pdbx_seq_one_letter_code
_entity_poly.pdbx_strand_id
1 'polypeptide(L)'
;LGRREQLGHLFKSLAAQTMKDFEVILVDQNYGDFLKQIVEGADWPFPLRHIRTPGEHGLSRGRNRGWPGARGDVILFPDDDCWYPPDLFERALELMERRSADILTGRATDLAGRSINGRYERRPTKVTRHNAFTTQIEWIVFFRRAALEAVGGYDPTIGIGADTPWQSCEGPDIVLRALRAGMTVWFDPAIVGHHEELNVVSPDAAMRAKGRAYGRGFGFVLRKHGYGLRDGAYWVARSALNTSRSFVRGEMDQARYYAGVTLGRLEGYLRWTLGAAGRQEWPANPQGEFRAERHVRQI
;
A
#
# COMPACT_ATOMS: atom_id res chain seq x y z
N LEU A 1 4.06 -2.02 -13.73
CA LEU A 1 4.36 -2.49 -15.09
C LEU A 1 4.55 -1.30 -16.04
N GLY A 2 5.59 -1.35 -16.90
CA GLY A 2 5.82 -0.31 -17.92
C GLY A 2 6.43 1.01 -17.41
N ARG A 3 7.02 1.07 -16.21
CA ARG A 3 7.49 2.29 -15.54
C ARG A 3 9.03 2.30 -15.38
N ARG A 4 9.76 2.33 -16.47
CA ARG A 4 11.23 2.28 -16.42
C ARG A 4 11.87 3.55 -15.87
N GLU A 5 11.39 4.73 -16.27
CA GLU A 5 11.95 6.02 -15.82
C GLU A 5 11.70 6.26 -14.34
N GLN A 6 10.49 5.96 -13.88
CA GLN A 6 10.10 6.08 -12.47
C GLN A 6 10.94 5.15 -11.60
N LEU A 7 11.12 3.88 -12.01
CA LEU A 7 12.00 2.94 -11.32
C LEU A 7 13.46 3.47 -11.26
N GLY A 8 13.93 4.12 -12.32
CA GLY A 8 15.24 4.79 -12.32
C GLY A 8 15.34 5.92 -11.30
N HIS A 9 14.27 6.68 -11.09
CA HIS A 9 14.18 7.70 -10.04
C HIS A 9 14.24 7.09 -8.63
N LEU A 10 13.47 6.02 -8.40
CA LEU A 10 13.53 5.28 -7.14
C LEU A 10 14.95 4.78 -6.86
N PHE A 11 15.58 4.11 -7.81
CA PHE A 11 16.94 3.56 -7.63
C PHE A 11 17.98 4.64 -7.35
N LYS A 12 17.89 5.81 -8.00
CA LYS A 12 18.75 6.96 -7.69
C LYS A 12 18.55 7.44 -6.25
N SER A 13 17.32 7.49 -5.75
CA SER A 13 17.04 7.88 -4.37
C SER A 13 17.52 6.85 -3.35
N LEU A 14 17.47 5.56 -3.70
CA LEU A 14 18.06 4.49 -2.90
C LEU A 14 19.59 4.56 -2.89
N ALA A 15 20.22 4.82 -4.02
CA ALA A 15 21.67 5.03 -4.10
C ALA A 15 22.16 6.22 -3.26
N ALA A 16 21.31 7.23 -3.10
CA ALA A 16 21.59 8.41 -2.29
C ALA A 16 21.40 8.21 -0.79
N GLN A 17 20.86 7.07 -0.32
CA GLN A 17 20.69 6.84 1.12
C GLN A 17 22.04 6.91 1.85
N THR A 18 22.04 7.53 3.04
CA THR A 18 23.24 7.64 3.91
C THR A 18 23.61 6.27 4.46
N MET A 19 22.63 5.50 4.92
CA MET A 19 22.82 4.10 5.29
C MET A 19 23.05 3.24 4.03
N LYS A 20 24.11 2.44 4.03
CA LYS A 20 24.49 1.58 2.88
C LYS A 20 24.23 0.09 3.10
N ASP A 21 23.93 -0.30 4.32
CA ASP A 21 23.68 -1.71 4.67
C ASP A 21 22.21 -2.09 4.35
N PHE A 22 21.92 -2.23 3.06
CA PHE A 22 20.65 -2.72 2.56
C PHE A 22 20.83 -3.43 1.22
N GLU A 23 19.85 -4.24 0.87
CA GLU A 23 19.73 -4.87 -0.45
C GLU A 23 18.42 -4.45 -1.12
N VAL A 24 18.38 -4.54 -2.44
CA VAL A 24 17.18 -4.31 -3.25
C VAL A 24 16.75 -5.61 -3.91
N ILE A 25 15.48 -5.97 -3.77
CA ILE A 25 14.87 -7.09 -4.47
C ILE A 25 13.82 -6.54 -5.40
N LEU A 26 14.10 -6.58 -6.69
CA LEU A 26 13.19 -6.19 -7.75
C LEU A 26 12.38 -7.39 -8.21
N VAL A 27 11.07 -7.38 -7.98
CA VAL A 27 10.14 -8.37 -8.54
C VAL A 27 9.51 -7.81 -9.80
N ASP A 28 9.87 -8.38 -10.92
CA ASP A 28 9.48 -7.93 -12.26
C ASP A 28 8.40 -8.83 -12.86
N GLN A 29 7.20 -8.28 -12.97
CA GLN A 29 6.03 -8.93 -13.56
C GLN A 29 5.86 -8.60 -15.06
N ASN A 30 6.80 -7.85 -15.67
CA ASN A 30 6.75 -7.54 -17.09
C ASN A 30 7.12 -8.76 -17.95
N TYR A 31 6.55 -8.82 -19.15
CA TYR A 31 7.02 -9.71 -20.20
C TYR A 31 8.28 -9.11 -20.87
N GLY A 32 9.18 -9.99 -21.34
CA GLY A 32 10.40 -9.57 -22.04
C GLY A 32 11.44 -8.90 -21.14
N ASP A 33 12.39 -8.20 -21.74
CA ASP A 33 13.59 -7.63 -21.08
C ASP A 33 13.46 -6.13 -20.82
N PHE A 34 12.24 -5.68 -20.54
CA PHE A 34 11.91 -4.26 -20.39
C PHE A 34 12.77 -3.53 -19.36
N LEU A 35 13.11 -4.18 -18.25
CA LEU A 35 13.91 -3.60 -17.17
C LEU A 35 15.40 -3.94 -17.26
N LYS A 36 15.84 -4.72 -18.25
CA LYS A 36 17.23 -5.19 -18.38
C LYS A 36 18.25 -4.05 -18.29
N GLN A 37 18.01 -2.94 -18.99
CA GLN A 37 18.91 -1.79 -18.98
C GLN A 37 19.07 -1.13 -17.60
N ILE A 38 18.04 -1.12 -16.76
CA ILE A 38 18.14 -0.59 -15.40
C ILE A 38 18.85 -1.58 -14.48
N VAL A 39 18.59 -2.88 -14.66
CA VAL A 39 19.14 -3.91 -13.77
C VAL A 39 20.60 -4.19 -14.09
N GLU A 40 20.98 -4.27 -15.37
CA GLU A 40 22.31 -4.65 -15.82
C GLU A 40 23.16 -3.45 -16.32
N GLY A 41 22.50 -2.36 -16.69
CA GLY A 41 23.14 -1.21 -17.34
C GLY A 41 23.70 -0.14 -16.39
N ALA A 42 23.57 -0.33 -15.06
CA ALA A 42 24.08 0.60 -14.06
C ALA A 42 24.73 -0.17 -12.91
N ASP A 43 25.86 0.36 -12.43
CA ASP A 43 26.55 -0.14 -11.23
C ASP A 43 25.92 0.51 -10.00
N TRP A 44 24.88 -0.15 -9.46
CA TRP A 44 24.18 0.35 -8.28
C TRP A 44 25.00 0.09 -7.01
N PRO A 45 25.08 1.08 -6.07
CA PRO A 45 25.89 0.95 -4.86
C PRO A 45 25.21 0.07 -3.78
N PHE A 46 24.36 -0.85 -4.18
CA PHE A 46 23.65 -1.80 -3.32
C PHE A 46 23.49 -3.14 -4.04
N PRO A 47 23.50 -4.26 -3.32
CA PRO A 47 23.16 -5.55 -3.90
C PRO A 47 21.74 -5.52 -4.51
N LEU A 48 21.63 -5.83 -5.78
CA LEU A 48 20.37 -5.91 -6.51
C LEU A 48 20.08 -7.35 -6.92
N ARG A 49 18.94 -7.87 -6.48
CA ARG A 49 18.43 -9.16 -6.92
C ARG A 49 17.18 -8.97 -7.77
N HIS A 50 17.20 -9.44 -9.00
CA HIS A 50 16.08 -9.38 -9.93
C HIS A 50 15.35 -10.73 -9.96
N ILE A 51 14.06 -10.73 -9.60
CA ILE A 51 13.18 -11.89 -9.64
C ILE A 51 12.14 -11.64 -10.72
N ARG A 52 12.13 -12.48 -11.75
CA ARG A 52 11.17 -12.36 -12.84
C ARG A 52 10.00 -13.31 -12.63
N THR A 53 8.79 -12.74 -12.70
CA THR A 53 7.52 -13.47 -12.58
C THR A 53 6.53 -13.03 -13.65
N PRO A 54 6.90 -13.18 -14.96
CA PRO A 54 6.03 -12.75 -16.06
C PRO A 54 4.70 -13.52 -16.01
N GLY A 55 3.60 -12.76 -16.14
CA GLY A 55 2.24 -13.33 -16.08
C GLY A 55 1.65 -13.43 -14.67
N GLU A 56 2.44 -13.28 -13.62
CA GLU A 56 1.88 -13.05 -12.30
C GLU A 56 1.48 -11.57 -12.16
N HIS A 57 0.21 -11.30 -11.90
CA HIS A 57 -0.26 -9.92 -11.71
C HIS A 57 -0.65 -9.67 -10.24
N GLY A 58 -0.57 -8.42 -9.85
CA GLY A 58 -0.98 -7.96 -8.53
C GLY A 58 0.18 -7.56 -7.62
N LEU A 59 0.02 -6.37 -7.02
CA LEU A 59 1.04 -5.75 -6.17
C LEU A 59 1.34 -6.60 -4.92
N SER A 60 0.30 -7.11 -4.25
CA SER A 60 0.43 -7.98 -3.09
C SER A 60 1.17 -9.28 -3.42
N ARG A 61 0.93 -9.88 -4.59
CA ARG A 61 1.66 -11.07 -5.06
C ARG A 61 3.13 -10.76 -5.31
N GLY A 62 3.42 -9.64 -5.99
CA GLY A 62 4.81 -9.21 -6.21
C GLY A 62 5.57 -9.02 -4.90
N ARG A 63 4.97 -8.33 -3.92
CA ARG A 63 5.57 -8.14 -2.59
C ARG A 63 5.82 -9.47 -1.89
N ASN A 64 4.87 -10.41 -1.95
CA ASN A 64 5.00 -11.74 -1.36
C ASN A 64 6.06 -12.62 -2.06
N ARG A 65 6.39 -12.36 -3.30
CA ARG A 65 7.50 -13.05 -4.00
C ARG A 65 8.87 -12.55 -3.54
N GLY A 66 8.97 -11.28 -3.18
CA GLY A 66 10.23 -10.64 -2.80
C GLY A 66 10.67 -10.92 -1.37
N TRP A 67 9.81 -10.60 -0.41
CA TRP A 67 10.20 -10.51 0.99
C TRP A 67 10.69 -11.81 1.65
N PRO A 68 10.20 -13.02 1.32
CA PRO A 68 10.70 -14.23 1.97
C PRO A 68 12.17 -14.51 1.68
N GLY A 69 12.66 -14.01 0.57
CA GLY A 69 14.06 -14.13 0.18
C GLY A 69 14.95 -12.97 0.61
N ALA A 70 14.42 -11.93 1.25
CA ALA A 70 15.21 -10.83 1.78
C ALA A 70 16.04 -11.29 2.97
N ARG A 71 17.22 -10.66 3.20
CA ARG A 71 18.13 -10.98 4.31
C ARG A 71 18.06 -9.97 5.44
N GLY A 72 17.64 -8.73 5.14
CA GLY A 72 17.53 -7.64 6.10
C GLY A 72 16.52 -7.92 7.20
N ASP A 73 16.75 -7.41 8.42
CA ASP A 73 15.84 -7.53 9.57
C ASP A 73 14.62 -6.60 9.46
N VAL A 74 14.76 -5.54 8.68
CA VAL A 74 13.68 -4.58 8.40
C VAL A 74 13.42 -4.54 6.90
N ILE A 75 12.15 -4.59 6.52
CA ILE A 75 11.70 -4.68 5.12
C ILE A 75 10.80 -3.50 4.80
N LEU A 76 11.09 -2.82 3.71
CA LEU A 76 10.28 -1.77 3.10
C LEU A 76 9.82 -2.25 1.71
N PHE A 77 8.62 -1.85 1.30
CA PHE A 77 8.07 -2.17 -0.02
C PHE A 77 7.82 -0.89 -0.82
N PRO A 78 8.83 -0.32 -1.47
CA PRO A 78 8.66 0.83 -2.34
C PRO A 78 7.70 0.54 -3.50
N ASP A 79 6.92 1.53 -3.90
CA ASP A 79 6.28 1.53 -5.22
C ASP A 79 7.30 1.98 -6.26
N ASP A 80 7.15 1.56 -7.51
CA ASP A 80 8.10 1.80 -8.60
C ASP A 80 8.14 3.27 -9.06
N ASP A 81 7.28 4.12 -8.52
CA ASP A 81 7.14 5.55 -8.83
C ASP A 81 7.25 6.48 -7.61
N CYS A 82 7.81 5.98 -6.50
CA CYS A 82 8.15 6.79 -5.33
C CYS A 82 9.67 7.08 -5.25
N TRP A 83 10.07 8.01 -4.38
CA TRP A 83 11.47 8.27 -4.03
C TRP A 83 11.58 8.80 -2.61
N TYR A 84 12.78 8.73 -2.04
CA TYR A 84 13.00 8.95 -0.61
C TYR A 84 14.06 9.99 -0.32
N PRO A 85 13.95 10.76 0.80
CA PRO A 85 15.03 11.55 1.35
C PRO A 85 16.25 10.69 1.68
N PRO A 86 17.49 11.24 1.58
CA PRO A 86 18.71 10.46 1.78
C PRO A 86 18.88 9.85 3.18
N ASP A 87 18.28 10.43 4.20
CA ASP A 87 18.40 10.01 5.60
C ASP A 87 17.24 9.12 6.08
N LEU A 88 16.35 8.71 5.15
CA LEU A 88 15.12 7.99 5.53
C LEU A 88 15.40 6.70 6.29
N PHE A 89 16.34 5.88 5.81
CA PHE A 89 16.58 4.55 6.39
C PHE A 89 17.15 4.66 7.80
N GLU A 90 18.15 5.52 8.02
CA GLU A 90 18.71 5.76 9.34
C GLU A 90 17.65 6.22 10.33
N ARG A 91 16.87 7.23 9.94
CA ARG A 91 15.79 7.78 10.78
C ARG A 91 14.70 6.76 11.09
N ALA A 92 14.35 5.93 10.11
CA ALA A 92 13.34 4.91 10.32
C ALA A 92 13.81 3.86 11.33
N LEU A 93 15.05 3.36 11.19
CA LEU A 93 15.62 2.38 12.11
C LEU A 93 15.76 2.94 13.53
N GLU A 94 16.28 4.17 13.66
CA GLU A 94 16.40 4.85 14.95
C GLU A 94 15.02 5.00 15.64
N LEU A 95 13.99 5.38 14.90
CA LEU A 95 12.64 5.50 15.42
C LEU A 95 12.03 4.15 15.80
N MET A 96 12.27 3.11 15.01
CA MET A 96 11.80 1.75 15.32
C MET A 96 12.41 1.23 16.63
N GLU A 97 13.71 1.43 16.82
CA GLU A 97 14.40 1.06 18.07
C GLU A 97 13.86 1.88 19.26
N ARG A 98 13.87 3.19 19.14
CA ARG A 98 13.44 4.11 20.20
C ARG A 98 12.00 3.89 20.65
N ARG A 99 11.12 3.44 19.73
CA ARG A 99 9.70 3.16 19.99
C ARG A 99 9.40 1.70 20.30
N SER A 100 10.40 0.83 20.21
CA SER A 100 10.21 -0.62 20.20
C SER A 100 9.09 -1.02 19.23
N ALA A 101 9.14 -0.46 18.02
CA ALA A 101 8.11 -0.67 17.00
C ALA A 101 8.41 -1.91 16.16
N ASP A 102 7.41 -2.77 15.99
CA ASP A 102 7.46 -3.88 15.05
C ASP A 102 7.21 -3.38 13.63
N ILE A 103 6.40 -2.32 13.51
CA ILE A 103 6.08 -1.65 12.25
C ILE A 103 6.12 -0.14 12.46
N LEU A 104 6.81 0.57 11.55
CA LEU A 104 6.83 2.04 11.50
C LEU A 104 6.22 2.50 10.19
N THR A 105 5.30 3.46 10.27
CA THR A 105 4.62 4.03 9.10
C THR A 105 4.91 5.52 8.99
N GLY A 106 4.82 6.03 7.78
CA GLY A 106 5.04 7.44 7.47
C GLY A 106 3.94 8.03 6.59
N ARG A 107 4.25 9.16 5.97
CA ARG A 107 3.33 9.90 5.10
C ARG A 107 3.94 10.27 3.77
N ALA A 108 3.10 10.38 2.73
CA ALA A 108 3.48 10.93 1.46
C ALA A 108 3.58 12.45 1.52
N THR A 109 4.63 13.01 0.91
CA THR A 109 4.80 14.45 0.77
C THR A 109 5.23 14.82 -0.64
N ASP A 110 4.96 16.08 -1.04
CA ASP A 110 5.69 16.74 -2.10
C ASP A 110 7.09 17.20 -1.61
N LEU A 111 7.88 17.76 -2.52
CA LEU A 111 9.23 18.25 -2.19
C LEU A 111 9.24 19.45 -1.22
N ALA A 112 8.12 20.15 -1.06
CA ALA A 112 7.94 21.21 -0.08
C ALA A 112 7.52 20.70 1.31
N GLY A 113 7.36 19.37 1.48
CA GLY A 113 6.96 18.73 2.72
C GLY A 113 5.45 18.78 3.01
N ARG A 114 4.64 19.28 2.06
CA ARG A 114 3.17 19.24 2.15
C ARG A 114 2.67 17.80 2.00
N SER A 115 1.78 17.36 2.87
CA SER A 115 1.18 16.03 2.75
C SER A 115 0.30 15.91 1.51
N ILE A 116 0.51 14.82 0.75
CA ILE A 116 -0.23 14.49 -0.49
C ILE A 116 -0.83 13.08 -0.40
N ASN A 117 -1.71 12.74 -1.33
CA ASN A 117 -2.28 11.39 -1.54
C ASN A 117 -3.00 10.80 -0.33
N GLY A 118 -3.23 11.59 0.73
CA GLY A 118 -3.91 11.14 1.94
C GLY A 118 -4.10 12.25 2.96
N ARG A 119 -4.73 11.87 4.06
CA ARG A 119 -4.78 12.70 5.28
C ARG A 119 -4.12 11.92 6.38
N TYR A 120 -3.11 12.52 6.99
CA TYR A 120 -2.29 11.86 7.99
C TYR A 120 -2.42 12.58 9.34
N GLU A 121 -2.12 11.84 10.40
CA GLU A 121 -1.96 12.41 11.73
C GLU A 121 -0.83 13.44 11.74
N ARG A 122 -0.96 14.46 12.60
CA ARG A 122 0.00 15.57 12.66
C ARG A 122 1.15 15.35 13.63
N ARG A 123 1.03 14.33 14.51
CA ARG A 123 1.99 14.01 15.56
C ARG A 123 2.32 12.54 15.53
N PRO A 124 3.51 12.15 16.03
CA PRO A 124 3.80 10.75 16.27
C PRO A 124 2.72 10.10 17.12
N THR A 125 2.19 8.98 16.67
CA THR A 125 1.11 8.30 17.36
C THR A 125 1.20 6.78 17.22
N LYS A 126 0.78 6.07 18.26
CA LYS A 126 0.60 4.63 18.17
C LYS A 126 -0.56 4.32 17.21
N VAL A 127 -0.30 3.45 16.26
CA VAL A 127 -1.35 3.02 15.34
C VAL A 127 -2.29 2.06 16.07
N THR A 128 -3.55 2.26 15.86
CA THR A 128 -4.63 1.47 16.42
C THR A 128 -5.65 1.17 15.34
N ARG A 129 -6.60 0.32 15.62
CA ARG A 129 -7.75 0.07 14.75
C ARG A 129 -8.46 1.38 14.32
N HIS A 130 -8.51 2.40 15.18
CA HIS A 130 -9.28 3.63 14.92
C HIS A 130 -8.60 4.58 13.93
N ASN A 131 -7.27 4.59 13.88
CA ASN A 131 -6.50 5.50 13.02
C ASN A 131 -5.71 4.80 11.91
N ALA A 132 -5.82 3.48 11.73
CA ALA A 132 -5.07 2.72 10.74
C ALA A 132 -5.22 3.22 9.28
N PHE A 133 -6.33 3.88 8.96
CA PHE A 133 -6.57 4.45 7.63
C PHE A 133 -6.07 5.89 7.45
N THR A 134 -5.49 6.51 8.49
CA THR A 134 -4.96 7.88 8.47
C THR A 134 -3.51 7.95 8.97
N THR A 135 -2.84 6.82 9.11
CA THR A 135 -1.50 6.70 9.68
C THR A 135 -0.54 5.95 8.80
N GLN A 136 -0.85 5.78 7.53
CA GLN A 136 0.05 5.08 6.62
C GLN A 136 -0.23 5.39 5.15
N ILE A 137 0.78 5.13 4.34
CA ILE A 137 0.70 4.86 2.92
C ILE A 137 1.64 3.69 2.61
N GLU A 138 1.24 2.78 1.75
CA GLU A 138 1.80 1.43 1.62
C GLU A 138 3.30 1.40 1.35
N TRP A 139 3.79 2.31 0.52
CA TRP A 139 5.18 2.34 0.08
C TRP A 139 6.15 3.05 1.05
N ILE A 140 5.67 3.41 2.25
CA ILE A 140 6.49 3.96 3.34
C ILE A 140 6.14 3.30 4.68
N VAL A 141 6.05 1.98 4.65
CA VAL A 141 5.83 1.15 5.83
C VAL A 141 7.02 0.23 6.02
N PHE A 142 7.73 0.41 7.13
CA PHE A 142 8.86 -0.40 7.55
C PHE A 142 8.38 -1.52 8.46
N PHE A 143 8.68 -2.75 8.12
CA PHE A 143 8.30 -3.94 8.88
C PHE A 143 9.54 -4.60 9.46
N ARG A 144 9.56 -4.93 10.74
CA ARG A 144 10.46 -5.98 11.19
C ARG A 144 10.09 -7.28 10.49
N ARG A 145 11.08 -8.07 10.10
CA ARG A 145 10.84 -9.38 9.45
C ARG A 145 9.85 -10.23 10.24
N ALA A 146 10.04 -10.33 11.57
CA ALA A 146 9.15 -11.09 12.45
C ALA A 146 7.69 -10.66 12.36
N ALA A 147 7.40 -9.37 12.10
CA ALA A 147 6.04 -8.89 11.90
C ALA A 147 5.43 -9.43 10.60
N LEU A 148 6.20 -9.47 9.50
CA LEU A 148 5.74 -10.06 8.24
C LEU A 148 5.52 -11.56 8.36
N GLU A 149 6.43 -12.27 9.05
CA GLU A 149 6.31 -13.70 9.30
C GLU A 149 5.07 -14.03 10.13
N ALA A 150 4.81 -13.27 11.18
CA ALA A 150 3.65 -13.46 12.05
C ALA A 150 2.30 -13.28 11.34
N VAL A 151 2.24 -12.39 10.32
CA VAL A 151 1.01 -12.16 9.55
C VAL A 151 0.97 -12.88 8.21
N GLY A 152 2.06 -13.56 7.80
CA GLY A 152 2.13 -14.31 6.55
C GLY A 152 2.17 -13.43 5.29
N GLY A 153 2.66 -12.19 5.39
CA GLY A 153 2.75 -11.26 4.26
C GLY A 153 1.43 -10.60 3.87
N TYR A 154 1.34 -10.12 2.63
CA TYR A 154 0.16 -9.44 2.08
C TYR A 154 -0.92 -10.43 1.63
N ASP A 155 -2.20 -10.06 1.78
CA ASP A 155 -3.32 -10.82 1.20
C ASP A 155 -3.36 -10.62 -0.33
N PRO A 156 -3.13 -11.68 -1.14
CA PRO A 156 -3.08 -11.56 -2.60
C PRO A 156 -4.45 -11.25 -3.25
N THR A 157 -5.53 -11.32 -2.47
CA THR A 157 -6.88 -10.97 -2.94
C THR A 157 -7.18 -9.48 -2.81
N ILE A 158 -6.28 -8.69 -2.21
CA ILE A 158 -6.43 -7.24 -1.96
C ILE A 158 -5.28 -6.50 -2.62
N GLY A 159 -5.57 -5.33 -3.21
CA GLY A 159 -4.58 -4.44 -3.80
C GLY A 159 -4.65 -4.36 -5.31
N ILE A 160 -3.87 -3.45 -5.88
CA ILE A 160 -3.85 -3.17 -7.31
C ILE A 160 -3.45 -4.43 -8.08
N GLY A 161 -4.24 -4.79 -9.09
CA GLY A 161 -4.00 -5.95 -9.95
C GLY A 161 -4.35 -7.29 -9.32
N ALA A 162 -5.02 -7.32 -8.17
CA ALA A 162 -5.64 -8.54 -7.64
C ALA A 162 -6.78 -9.02 -8.55
N ASP A 163 -7.01 -10.35 -8.60
CA ASP A 163 -8.09 -10.95 -9.40
C ASP A 163 -9.48 -10.76 -8.76
N THR A 164 -9.62 -9.73 -7.95
CA THR A 164 -10.82 -9.37 -7.21
C THR A 164 -11.16 -7.90 -7.42
N PRO A 165 -12.37 -7.45 -7.10
CA PRO A 165 -12.71 -6.03 -7.14
C PRO A 165 -12.03 -5.15 -6.07
N TRP A 166 -11.28 -5.74 -5.14
CA TRP A 166 -10.72 -5.10 -3.96
C TRP A 166 -9.34 -4.48 -4.25
N GLN A 167 -9.32 -3.44 -5.07
CA GLN A 167 -8.11 -2.90 -5.72
C GLN A 167 -7.32 -1.89 -4.86
N SER A 168 -7.44 -1.92 -3.54
CA SER A 168 -6.67 -1.05 -2.63
C SER A 168 -6.72 -1.53 -1.18
N CYS A 169 -5.99 -0.83 -0.30
CA CYS A 169 -5.97 -1.03 1.15
C CYS A 169 -5.27 -2.33 1.61
N GLU A 170 -4.36 -2.86 0.80
CA GLU A 170 -3.46 -3.93 1.21
C GLU A 170 -2.57 -3.52 2.40
N GLY A 171 -2.14 -2.27 2.46
CA GLY A 171 -1.39 -1.71 3.60
C GLY A 171 -2.21 -1.64 4.88
N PRO A 172 -3.41 -1.01 4.91
CA PRO A 172 -4.31 -1.10 6.05
C PRO A 172 -4.66 -2.53 6.47
N ASP A 173 -4.82 -3.45 5.51
CA ASP A 173 -5.11 -4.85 5.82
C ASP A 173 -3.97 -5.52 6.61
N ILE A 174 -2.73 -5.41 6.12
CA ILE A 174 -1.59 -6.05 6.77
C ILE A 174 -1.31 -5.44 8.15
N VAL A 175 -1.42 -4.11 8.28
CA VAL A 175 -1.28 -3.41 9.57
C VAL A 175 -2.36 -3.83 10.57
N LEU A 176 -3.62 -3.93 10.14
CA LEU A 176 -4.71 -4.40 11.00
C LEU A 176 -4.54 -5.86 11.43
N ARG A 177 -3.98 -6.73 10.58
CA ARG A 177 -3.60 -8.10 10.95
C ARG A 177 -2.47 -8.12 11.96
N ALA A 178 -1.45 -7.28 11.79
CA ALA A 178 -0.34 -7.14 12.74
C ALA A 178 -0.82 -6.63 14.11
N LEU A 179 -1.68 -5.62 14.15
CA LEU A 179 -2.30 -5.14 15.39
C LEU A 179 -3.10 -6.23 16.11
N ARG A 180 -3.82 -7.07 15.37
CA ARG A 180 -4.57 -8.21 15.93
C ARG A 180 -3.63 -9.30 16.49
N ALA A 181 -2.45 -9.46 15.89
CA ALA A 181 -1.40 -10.34 16.38
C ALA A 181 -0.61 -9.75 17.58
N GLY A 182 -1.00 -8.57 18.11
CA GLY A 182 -0.37 -7.92 19.26
C GLY A 182 0.87 -7.09 18.94
N MET A 183 1.15 -6.83 17.67
CA MET A 183 2.31 -6.06 17.22
C MET A 183 2.19 -4.58 17.57
N THR A 184 3.32 -3.96 17.87
CA THR A 184 3.42 -2.52 18.13
C THR A 184 3.65 -1.79 16.82
N VAL A 185 2.69 -0.95 16.43
CA VAL A 185 2.75 -0.13 15.21
C VAL A 185 2.78 1.34 15.58
N TRP A 186 3.74 2.08 15.02
CA TRP A 186 3.87 3.52 15.20
C TRP A 186 3.80 4.26 13.88
N PHE A 187 3.15 5.39 13.89
CA PHE A 187 3.20 6.40 12.84
C PHE A 187 4.05 7.57 13.30
N ASP A 188 4.95 8.05 12.42
CA ASP A 188 5.67 9.29 12.66
C ASP A 188 5.63 10.18 11.40
N PRO A 189 5.10 11.43 11.49
CA PRO A 189 5.02 12.33 10.34
C PRO A 189 6.37 12.83 9.84
N ALA A 190 7.46 12.58 10.58
CA ALA A 190 8.82 12.86 10.14
C ALA A 190 9.37 11.78 9.18
N ILE A 191 8.75 10.59 9.14
CA ILE A 191 9.03 9.55 8.15
C ILE A 191 8.26 9.91 6.88
N VAL A 192 8.97 10.39 5.89
CA VAL A 192 8.38 10.90 4.65
C VAL A 192 8.97 10.21 3.43
N GLY A 193 8.16 10.07 2.42
CA GLY A 193 8.57 9.71 1.07
C GLY A 193 7.82 10.56 0.07
N HIS A 194 8.30 10.60 -1.13
CA HIS A 194 7.79 11.44 -2.20
C HIS A 194 7.14 10.61 -3.29
N HIS A 195 6.13 11.17 -3.89
CA HIS A 195 5.40 10.60 -5.01
C HIS A 195 4.70 11.73 -5.76
N GLU A 196 4.31 11.51 -6.99
CA GLU A 196 3.45 12.45 -7.70
C GLU A 196 2.06 12.53 -7.04
N GLU A 197 1.52 13.75 -6.92
CA GLU A 197 0.18 13.93 -6.36
C GLU A 197 -0.88 13.44 -7.36
N LEU A 198 -1.82 12.64 -6.87
CA LEU A 198 -2.94 12.18 -7.69
C LEU A 198 -3.80 13.38 -8.13
N ASN A 199 -3.98 13.53 -9.43
CA ASN A 199 -4.87 14.57 -9.97
C ASN A 199 -6.34 14.19 -9.75
N VAL A 200 -6.87 14.62 -8.62
CA VAL A 200 -8.30 14.45 -8.29
C VAL A 200 -9.11 15.75 -8.53
N VAL A 201 -8.45 16.82 -8.96
CA VAL A 201 -9.12 18.09 -9.27
C VAL A 201 -9.81 18.03 -10.63
N SER A 202 -9.11 17.49 -11.63
CA SER A 202 -9.65 17.27 -12.98
C SER A 202 -9.44 15.82 -13.41
N PRO A 203 -10.15 14.85 -12.76
CA PRO A 203 -9.95 13.45 -13.00
C PRO A 203 -10.50 13.04 -14.37
N ASP A 204 -9.69 12.32 -15.14
CA ASP A 204 -10.15 11.67 -16.37
C ASP A 204 -11.02 10.43 -16.09
N ALA A 205 -11.46 9.73 -17.14
CA ALA A 205 -12.30 8.54 -17.00
C ALA A 205 -11.56 7.40 -16.25
N ALA A 206 -10.26 7.24 -16.50
CA ALA A 206 -9.44 6.21 -15.84
C ALA A 206 -9.29 6.52 -14.34
N MET A 207 -9.03 7.78 -13.97
CA MET A 207 -8.95 8.19 -12.58
C MET A 207 -10.29 8.03 -11.86
N ARG A 208 -11.43 8.31 -12.50
CA ARG A 208 -12.76 8.07 -11.92
C ARG A 208 -13.02 6.58 -11.68
N ALA A 209 -12.66 5.72 -12.64
CA ALA A 209 -12.75 4.27 -12.49
C ALA A 209 -11.84 3.75 -11.36
N LYS A 210 -10.60 4.26 -11.28
CA LYS A 210 -9.65 3.98 -10.21
C LYS A 210 -10.20 4.39 -8.84
N GLY A 211 -10.84 5.58 -8.73
CA GLY A 211 -11.46 6.04 -7.49
C GLY A 211 -12.54 5.07 -6.98
N ARG A 212 -13.41 4.54 -7.86
CA ARG A 212 -14.42 3.54 -7.49
C ARG A 212 -13.79 2.22 -7.08
N ALA A 213 -12.78 1.73 -7.82
CA ALA A 213 -12.07 0.50 -7.51
C ALA A 213 -11.36 0.59 -6.15
N TYR A 214 -10.72 1.72 -5.85
CA TYR A 214 -10.09 1.97 -4.56
C TYR A 214 -11.14 2.06 -3.43
N GLY A 215 -12.28 2.68 -3.70
CA GLY A 215 -13.41 2.67 -2.77
C GLY A 215 -13.85 1.26 -2.38
N ARG A 216 -13.90 0.33 -3.35
CA ARG A 216 -14.24 -1.08 -3.11
C ARG A 216 -13.25 -1.77 -2.16
N GLY A 217 -11.95 -1.63 -2.41
CA GLY A 217 -10.91 -2.17 -1.53
C GLY A 217 -11.05 -1.63 -0.11
N PHE A 218 -11.24 -0.31 0.02
CA PHE A 218 -11.45 0.34 1.32
C PHE A 218 -12.65 -0.22 2.08
N GLY A 219 -13.82 -0.28 1.44
CA GLY A 219 -15.03 -0.82 2.05
C GLY A 219 -14.90 -2.30 2.43
N PHE A 220 -14.27 -3.09 1.56
CA PHE A 220 -14.00 -4.50 1.81
C PHE A 220 -13.11 -4.71 3.04
N VAL A 221 -12.00 -3.96 3.17
CA VAL A 221 -11.08 -4.07 4.30
C VAL A 221 -11.76 -3.65 5.61
N LEU A 222 -12.60 -2.61 5.62
CA LEU A 222 -13.43 -2.29 6.78
C LEU A 222 -14.27 -3.50 7.19
N ARG A 223 -14.98 -4.13 6.27
CA ARG A 223 -15.85 -5.28 6.56
C ARG A 223 -15.06 -6.51 6.98
N LYS A 224 -13.94 -6.80 6.30
CA LYS A 224 -13.03 -7.92 6.62
C LYS A 224 -12.54 -7.84 8.06
N HIS A 225 -12.21 -6.65 8.53
CA HIS A 225 -11.71 -6.42 9.89
C HIS A 225 -12.82 -6.17 10.93
N GLY A 226 -14.09 -6.41 10.59
CA GLY A 226 -15.20 -6.34 11.52
C GLY A 226 -15.52 -4.93 12.03
N TYR A 227 -15.27 -3.89 11.21
CA TYR A 227 -15.82 -2.56 11.50
C TYR A 227 -17.32 -2.59 11.36
N GLY A 228 -18.02 -2.03 12.37
CA GLY A 228 -19.48 -2.05 12.44
C GLY A 228 -20.14 -1.12 11.43
N LEU A 229 -21.49 -1.18 11.38
CA LEU A 229 -22.29 -0.34 10.48
C LEU A 229 -22.03 1.16 10.69
N ARG A 230 -21.77 1.60 11.94
CA ARG A 230 -21.45 3.01 12.24
C ARG A 230 -20.15 3.44 11.59
N ASP A 231 -19.11 2.61 11.64
CA ASP A 231 -17.81 2.89 11.00
C ASP A 231 -17.97 2.91 9.47
N GLY A 232 -18.65 1.92 8.90
CA GLY A 232 -18.94 1.86 7.48
C GLY A 232 -19.70 3.09 6.99
N ALA A 233 -20.78 3.46 7.70
CA ALA A 233 -21.58 4.64 7.41
C ALA A 233 -20.75 5.94 7.52
N TYR A 234 -19.89 6.08 8.54
CA TYR A 234 -18.99 7.23 8.69
C TYR A 234 -18.10 7.41 7.46
N TRP A 235 -17.43 6.35 7.01
CA TRP A 235 -16.51 6.43 5.89
C TRP A 235 -17.22 6.63 4.55
N VAL A 236 -18.41 6.09 4.37
CA VAL A 236 -19.27 6.35 3.21
C VAL A 236 -19.75 7.81 3.21
N ALA A 237 -20.29 8.29 4.33
CA ALA A 237 -20.76 9.67 4.48
C ALA A 237 -19.64 10.69 4.25
N ARG A 238 -18.42 10.41 4.72
CA ARG A 238 -17.27 11.28 4.51
C ARG A 238 -16.92 11.46 3.02
N SER A 239 -17.03 10.42 2.19
CA SER A 239 -16.82 10.56 0.75
C SER A 239 -18.02 11.21 0.06
N ALA A 240 -19.25 10.94 0.49
CA ALA A 240 -20.46 11.60 0.01
C ALA A 240 -20.43 13.13 0.28
N LEU A 241 -19.91 13.53 1.44
CA LEU A 241 -19.72 14.94 1.76
C LEU A 241 -18.71 15.63 0.82
N ASN A 242 -17.64 14.94 0.41
CA ASN A 242 -16.73 15.47 -0.60
C ASN A 242 -17.44 15.60 -1.96
N THR A 243 -18.27 14.63 -2.34
CA THR A 243 -19.12 14.71 -3.54
C THR A 243 -19.99 15.98 -3.53
N SER A 244 -20.71 16.21 -2.42
CA SER A 244 -21.58 17.37 -2.28
C SER A 244 -20.80 18.69 -2.30
N ARG A 245 -19.64 18.74 -1.65
CA ARG A 245 -18.78 19.94 -1.64
C ARG A 245 -18.28 20.29 -3.04
N SER A 246 -17.79 19.30 -3.79
CA SER A 246 -17.31 19.50 -5.16
C SER A 246 -18.48 19.93 -6.08
N PHE A 247 -19.66 19.34 -5.91
CA PHE A 247 -20.86 19.72 -6.65
C PHE A 247 -21.24 21.18 -6.42
N VAL A 248 -21.30 21.64 -5.16
CA VAL A 248 -21.62 23.02 -4.78
C VAL A 248 -20.60 24.03 -5.34
N ARG A 249 -19.33 23.60 -5.50
CA ARG A 249 -18.28 24.43 -6.10
C ARG A 249 -18.27 24.43 -7.63
N GLY A 250 -19.15 23.68 -8.27
CA GLY A 250 -19.18 23.52 -9.72
C GLY A 250 -18.07 22.60 -10.28
N GLU A 251 -17.34 21.91 -9.43
CA GLU A 251 -16.25 20.98 -9.76
C GLU A 251 -16.83 19.60 -10.16
N MET A 252 -17.52 19.53 -11.30
CA MET A 252 -18.36 18.39 -11.67
C MET A 252 -17.58 17.08 -11.85
N ASP A 253 -16.37 17.13 -12.41
CA ASP A 253 -15.55 15.93 -12.60
C ASP A 253 -15.01 15.39 -11.27
N GLN A 254 -14.64 16.28 -10.38
CA GLN A 254 -14.26 15.90 -9.01
C GLN A 254 -15.47 15.34 -8.23
N ALA A 255 -16.66 15.93 -8.40
CA ALA A 255 -17.89 15.39 -7.80
C ALA A 255 -18.18 13.95 -8.29
N ARG A 256 -18.04 13.71 -9.61
CA ARG A 256 -18.18 12.35 -10.19
C ARG A 256 -17.14 11.36 -9.64
N TYR A 257 -15.89 11.82 -9.45
CA TYR A 257 -14.83 11.00 -8.84
C TYR A 257 -15.23 10.57 -7.42
N TYR A 258 -15.61 11.54 -6.55
CA TYR A 258 -15.99 11.21 -5.18
C TYR A 258 -17.29 10.42 -5.08
N ALA A 259 -18.23 10.60 -6.00
CA ALA A 259 -19.42 9.75 -6.10
C ALA A 259 -19.02 8.30 -6.41
N GLY A 260 -18.07 8.10 -7.32
CA GLY A 260 -17.48 6.80 -7.60
C GLY A 260 -16.81 6.16 -6.37
N VAL A 261 -16.01 6.94 -5.63
CA VAL A 261 -15.40 6.49 -4.35
C VAL A 261 -16.47 6.09 -3.34
N THR A 262 -17.54 6.89 -3.21
CA THR A 262 -18.65 6.63 -2.28
C THR A 262 -19.35 5.32 -2.59
N LEU A 263 -19.71 5.14 -3.87
CA LEU A 263 -20.34 3.91 -4.35
C LEU A 263 -19.41 2.70 -4.14
N GLY A 264 -18.13 2.84 -4.49
CA GLY A 264 -17.14 1.78 -4.27
C GLY A 264 -17.03 1.37 -2.80
N ARG A 265 -16.99 2.34 -1.86
CA ARG A 265 -16.98 2.03 -0.41
C ARG A 265 -18.19 1.24 0.03
N LEU A 266 -19.37 1.59 -0.47
CA LEU A 266 -20.61 0.87 -0.18
C LEU A 266 -20.56 -0.55 -0.75
N GLU A 267 -20.18 -0.70 -2.02
CA GLU A 267 -20.02 -2.00 -2.70
C GLU A 267 -19.06 -2.92 -1.92
N GLY A 268 -17.88 -2.40 -1.58
CA GLY A 268 -16.88 -3.17 -0.84
C GLY A 268 -17.34 -3.56 0.56
N TYR A 269 -17.97 -2.64 1.29
CA TYR A 269 -18.47 -2.92 2.63
C TYR A 269 -19.59 -3.97 2.63
N LEU A 270 -20.47 -3.93 1.64
CA LEU A 270 -21.51 -4.94 1.44
C LEU A 270 -20.99 -6.22 0.77
N ARG A 271 -19.72 -6.27 0.37
CA ARG A 271 -19.10 -7.34 -0.44
C ARG A 271 -19.87 -7.60 -1.74
N TRP A 272 -20.29 -6.54 -2.38
CA TRP A 272 -21.19 -6.56 -3.50
C TRP A 272 -20.75 -5.58 -4.57
N THR A 273 -20.76 -5.98 -5.84
CA THR A 273 -20.43 -5.09 -6.94
C THR A 273 -21.65 -4.83 -7.80
N LEU A 274 -21.95 -3.56 -8.01
CA LEU A 274 -22.92 -3.12 -9.02
C LEU A 274 -22.19 -2.97 -10.36
N GLY A 275 -22.41 -3.90 -11.27
CA GLY A 275 -21.83 -3.88 -12.61
C GLY A 275 -22.84 -4.30 -13.66
N ALA A 276 -22.51 -4.14 -14.96
CA ALA A 276 -23.36 -4.51 -16.09
C ALA A 276 -23.71 -6.01 -16.17
N ALA A 277 -23.03 -6.86 -15.38
CA ALA A 277 -23.22 -8.31 -15.33
C ALA A 277 -24.03 -8.81 -14.11
N GLY A 278 -24.71 -7.91 -13.35
CA GLY A 278 -25.50 -8.32 -12.21
C GLY A 278 -24.74 -8.49 -10.90
N ARG A 279 -25.46 -8.88 -9.86
CA ARG A 279 -24.92 -9.07 -8.51
C ARG A 279 -24.01 -10.29 -8.48
N GLN A 280 -22.74 -10.08 -8.24
CA GLN A 280 -21.79 -11.14 -7.93
C GLN A 280 -21.57 -11.16 -6.43
N GLU A 281 -22.17 -12.12 -5.74
CA GLU A 281 -21.89 -12.38 -4.34
C GLU A 281 -20.51 -13.03 -4.24
N TRP A 282 -19.59 -12.40 -3.49
CA TRP A 282 -18.28 -12.94 -3.23
C TRP A 282 -18.32 -13.79 -1.96
N PRO A 283 -17.58 -14.90 -1.91
CA PRO A 283 -17.64 -15.82 -0.78
C PRO A 283 -17.43 -15.12 0.57
N ALA A 284 -18.23 -15.50 1.55
CA ALA A 284 -18.38 -14.81 2.83
C ALA A 284 -17.14 -14.83 3.72
N ASN A 285 -16.10 -15.59 3.41
CA ASN A 285 -14.87 -15.64 4.17
C ASN A 285 -13.72 -16.31 3.40
N PRO A 286 -12.69 -15.57 3.00
CA PRO A 286 -11.38 -16.14 2.86
C PRO A 286 -10.63 -15.98 4.20
N GLN A 287 -11.10 -16.60 5.27
CA GLN A 287 -10.18 -17.15 6.24
C GLN A 287 -9.64 -18.42 5.56
N GLY A 288 -8.94 -18.24 4.44
CA GLY A 288 -7.98 -19.20 3.99
C GLY A 288 -6.96 -19.25 5.10
N GLU A 289 -7.00 -20.29 5.90
CA GLU A 289 -5.88 -20.73 6.69
C GLU A 289 -4.69 -20.80 5.73
N PHE A 290 -3.82 -19.80 5.78
CA PHE A 290 -2.46 -19.95 5.32
C PHE A 290 -1.82 -20.94 6.29
N ARG A 291 -2.06 -22.23 6.09
CA ARG A 291 -1.17 -23.27 6.59
C ARG A 291 0.14 -23.05 5.83
N ALA A 292 1.06 -22.35 6.48
CA ALA A 292 2.46 -22.50 6.16
C ALA A 292 2.73 -24.02 6.30
N GLU A 293 2.87 -24.70 5.18
CA GLU A 293 3.47 -26.04 5.17
C GLU A 293 4.88 -25.87 5.72
N ARG A 294 5.00 -26.14 7.02
CA ARG A 294 6.30 -26.30 7.66
C ARG A 294 6.94 -27.53 7.05
N HIS A 295 7.74 -27.32 6.03
CA HIS A 295 8.76 -28.29 5.68
C HIS A 295 9.84 -28.24 6.79
N VAL A 296 9.53 -28.94 7.88
CA VAL A 296 10.54 -29.37 8.84
C VAL A 296 11.42 -30.36 8.09
N ARG A 297 12.54 -29.91 7.53
CA ARG A 297 13.66 -30.82 7.28
C ARG A 297 14.36 -31.03 8.63
N GLN A 298 14.10 -32.20 9.22
CA GLN A 298 15.04 -32.82 10.12
C GLN A 298 16.34 -33.11 9.32
N ILE A 299 17.42 -32.55 9.71
CA ILE A 299 18.74 -33.09 10.06
C ILE A 299 19.61 -31.89 10.45
#